data_e16a49702d90e4b9a32bcffe4dc4d3c0
#
_entry.id   e16a49702d90e4b9a32bcffe4dc4d3c0
#
_cell.length_a   1.000
_cell.length_b   1.000
_cell.length_c   1.000
_cell.angle_alpha   90.00
_cell.angle_beta   90.00
_cell.angle_gamma   90.00
#
_symmetry.space_group_name_H-M   'P 1'
#
loop_
_entity.id
_entity.type
_entity.pdbx_description
1 polymer ?
#
loop_
_entity_poly.entity_id
_entity_poly.type
_entity_poly.pdbx_seq_one_letter_code
_entity_poly.pdbx_strand_id
1 'polypeptide(L)'
;MHGAALVMAAALSLGLTACGGGDDAGTSTTPPTNNTTPAPTPAPSPSPTPAPAPSPATYSVGGTVSGLATGKSVTLLDNGGDAVVVSANGSFHFPTKLAQGKPYAATVGTRPVGENCTVTNGSGIVGTSNVTTIAVACAPRPLFGYAVNSNDGTVSAFTLDATTGMPTAIGTTPVAVGQVPLSLTIDPAGKYVYVANAGDNTVTTLSIDPNTGLLTVVGSPTATGVQPYSIARTPNGKFAYTANFGDNTLSAFSVNAATGALSSPATSVPAGANPYTVTVNSAGTYAYVVNANSGGTVGTAMAFSINNSTGALTQVGTAANTGNTPQFIAVNSAGTVAYVANSADNTIGIYSISNTGALTASGTPVAAGTNPYYIAIAPSGGFMFVTNVLANTVSVFSINPANGALTLVDTTATGNAPVTVLVNPAGTFAYVVSGVDNTVTAYSVDGATGKLTAVTSGSAATGNIPRGMAIVAVP
;
A
#
# COMPACT_ATOMS: atom_id res chain seq x y z
N MET A 1 35.13 33.88 6.86
CA MET A 1 35.96 33.60 5.67
C MET A 1 35.05 32.75 4.77
N HIS A 2 34.38 33.37 3.94
CA HIS A 2 34.46 33.65 2.50
C HIS A 2 34.65 32.40 1.63
N GLY A 3 33.69 32.26 0.68
CA GLY A 3 33.75 31.50 -0.56
C GLY A 3 32.39 30.95 -0.94
N ALA A 4 31.63 31.57 -1.52
CA ALA A 4 31.03 32.10 -2.77
C ALA A 4 30.66 30.99 -3.77
N ALA A 5 29.36 31.01 -4.09
CA ALA A 5 28.67 30.23 -5.13
C ALA A 5 29.10 30.66 -6.55
N LEU A 6 28.98 29.75 -7.51
CA LEU A 6 28.90 30.11 -8.92
C LEU A 6 27.80 29.32 -9.64
N VAL A 7 26.78 30.03 -10.03
CA VAL A 7 25.72 29.62 -10.96
C VAL A 7 26.21 29.95 -12.38
N MET A 8 26.10 29.01 -13.31
CA MET A 8 26.26 29.27 -14.73
C MET A 8 24.97 28.90 -15.47
N ALA A 9 24.30 29.95 -15.96
CA ALA A 9 23.21 29.85 -16.93
C ALA A 9 23.79 30.10 -18.33
N ALA A 10 23.48 29.22 -19.28
CA ALA A 10 23.81 29.42 -20.69
C ALA A 10 22.51 29.80 -21.42
N ALA A 11 22.50 31.00 -21.98
CA ALA A 11 21.46 31.49 -22.86
C ALA A 11 21.90 31.31 -24.32
N LEU A 12 21.00 30.78 -25.15
CA LEU A 12 21.17 30.64 -26.60
C LEU A 12 20.50 31.84 -27.29
N SER A 13 21.26 32.65 -28.03
CA SER A 13 20.77 33.80 -28.81
C SER A 13 20.67 33.45 -30.29
N LEU A 14 19.46 33.62 -30.87
CA LEU A 14 19.24 33.69 -32.29
C LEU A 14 19.74 35.05 -32.85
N GLY A 15 20.50 35.03 -33.94
CA GLY A 15 20.87 36.20 -34.71
C GLY A 15 20.18 36.16 -36.07
N LEU A 16 19.27 37.08 -36.31
CA LEU A 16 18.82 37.51 -37.63
C LEU A 16 19.77 38.62 -38.10
N THR A 17 20.21 38.58 -39.37
CA THR A 17 20.73 39.76 -40.05
C THR A 17 20.03 39.98 -41.35
N ALA A 18 19.51 41.19 -41.47
CA ALA A 18 18.83 41.72 -42.66
C ALA A 18 19.80 42.61 -43.47
N CYS A 19 19.58 42.57 -44.71
CA CYS A 19 19.75 43.51 -45.81
C CYS A 19 20.31 44.93 -45.55
N GLY A 20 21.13 45.40 -46.49
CA GLY A 20 21.43 46.83 -46.70
C GLY A 20 22.26 47.06 -47.98
N GLY A 21 21.64 47.75 -48.90
CA GLY A 21 22.18 48.09 -50.21
C GLY A 21 23.11 49.32 -50.20
N GLY A 22 23.67 49.70 -51.33
CA GLY A 22 24.40 50.91 -51.56
C GLY A 22 24.96 50.96 -52.98
N ASP A 23 24.45 51.89 -53.70
CA ASP A 23 24.83 52.30 -55.07
C ASP A 23 26.28 52.72 -55.18
N ASP A 24 26.88 52.59 -56.38
CA ASP A 24 27.42 53.75 -57.08
C ASP A 24 27.81 53.49 -58.55
N ALA A 25 27.74 54.55 -59.29
CA ALA A 25 27.77 54.68 -60.71
C ALA A 25 29.18 54.85 -61.32
N GLY A 26 29.34 54.49 -62.58
CA GLY A 26 30.51 54.83 -63.38
C GLY A 26 30.32 54.57 -64.87
N THR A 27 30.19 55.62 -65.57
CA THR A 27 30.04 55.84 -67.01
C THR A 27 31.19 55.28 -67.87
N SER A 28 30.95 54.81 -69.06
CA SER A 28 31.45 55.40 -70.36
C SER A 28 31.42 54.43 -71.55
N THR A 29 30.80 54.93 -72.59
CA THR A 29 31.07 54.95 -74.07
C THR A 29 30.97 53.66 -74.87
N THR A 30 30.12 53.79 -75.86
CA THR A 30 29.85 53.01 -77.10
C THR A 30 31.01 53.07 -78.13
N PRO A 31 31.08 52.29 -79.23
CA PRO A 31 29.98 52.03 -80.15
C PRO A 31 29.99 50.58 -80.80
N PRO A 32 29.25 50.39 -81.92
CA PRO A 32 28.44 49.20 -82.13
C PRO A 32 29.09 48.18 -83.11
N THR A 33 28.79 46.91 -82.96
CA THR A 33 28.92 45.94 -84.02
C THR A 33 27.72 45.04 -84.10
N ASN A 34 27.16 44.97 -85.27
CA ASN A 34 26.17 44.08 -85.76
C ASN A 34 26.52 42.63 -85.53
N ASN A 35 25.62 41.85 -84.90
CA ASN A 35 25.66 40.44 -85.10
C ASN A 35 24.26 39.80 -84.86
N THR A 36 23.79 39.15 -85.85
CA THR A 36 22.53 38.42 -85.91
C THR A 36 22.48 37.30 -84.86
N THR A 37 21.51 37.42 -84.01
CA THR A 37 21.25 36.39 -82.97
C THR A 37 20.37 35.29 -83.56
N PRO A 38 20.72 33.99 -83.47
CA PRO A 38 19.80 32.90 -83.72
C PRO A 38 18.73 32.82 -82.66
N ALA A 39 17.56 32.39 -83.01
CA ALA A 39 16.42 32.24 -82.11
C ALA A 39 16.71 31.28 -80.94
N PRO A 40 16.22 31.60 -79.75
CA PRO A 40 16.46 30.69 -78.59
C PRO A 40 15.73 29.36 -78.78
N THR A 41 16.47 28.31 -78.57
CA THR A 41 15.94 26.94 -78.44
C THR A 41 14.96 26.88 -77.28
N PRO A 42 13.78 26.29 -77.41
CA PRO A 42 12.86 26.15 -76.33
C PRO A 42 13.49 25.32 -75.18
N ALA A 43 13.36 25.85 -73.94
CA ALA A 43 13.85 25.16 -72.73
C ALA A 43 13.17 23.80 -72.62
N PRO A 44 13.89 22.78 -72.16
CA PRO A 44 13.30 21.48 -71.90
C PRO A 44 12.20 21.58 -70.85
N SER A 45 11.04 21.00 -71.13
CA SER A 45 9.91 20.90 -70.22
C SER A 45 10.38 20.29 -68.87
N PRO A 46 9.99 20.83 -67.73
CA PRO A 46 10.40 20.23 -66.45
C PRO A 46 9.89 18.80 -66.39
N SER A 47 10.78 17.89 -66.03
CA SER A 47 10.46 16.47 -65.80
C SER A 47 9.38 16.39 -64.73
N PRO A 48 8.33 15.58 -64.88
CA PRO A 48 7.27 15.47 -63.84
C PRO A 48 7.89 15.05 -62.55
N THR A 49 7.56 15.79 -61.46
CA THR A 49 7.94 15.44 -60.10
C THR A 49 7.44 14.01 -59.84
N PRO A 50 8.30 13.07 -59.35
CA PRO A 50 7.82 11.76 -59.01
C PRO A 50 6.67 11.83 -58.03
N ALA A 51 5.61 11.08 -58.26
CA ALA A 51 4.49 10.99 -57.34
C ALA A 51 5.03 10.52 -55.94
N PRO A 52 4.55 11.08 -54.85
CA PRO A 52 4.97 10.65 -53.52
C PRO A 52 4.75 9.15 -53.36
N ALA A 53 5.74 8.46 -52.85
CA ALA A 53 5.65 7.01 -52.61
C ALA A 53 4.43 6.74 -51.71
N PRO A 54 3.65 5.68 -52.00
CA PRO A 54 2.48 5.35 -51.18
C PRO A 54 2.93 5.15 -49.72
N SER A 55 2.19 5.78 -48.79
CA SER A 55 2.46 5.59 -47.36
C SER A 55 2.41 4.12 -47.01
N PRO A 56 3.36 3.58 -46.23
CA PRO A 56 3.35 2.19 -45.83
C PRO A 56 2.04 1.80 -45.14
N ALA A 57 1.49 0.64 -45.47
CA ALA A 57 0.29 0.11 -44.87
C ALA A 57 0.48 -0.03 -43.34
N THR A 58 -0.49 0.45 -42.58
CA THR A 58 -0.48 0.38 -41.12
C THR A 58 -1.61 -0.52 -40.60
N TYR A 59 -1.34 -1.25 -39.52
CA TYR A 59 -2.26 -2.21 -38.93
C TYR A 59 -2.49 -1.90 -37.45
N SER A 60 -3.71 -2.18 -36.95
CA SER A 60 -4.02 -2.07 -35.53
C SER A 60 -3.38 -3.19 -34.73
N VAL A 61 -2.96 -2.87 -33.50
CA VAL A 61 -2.48 -3.82 -32.50
C VAL A 61 -3.50 -3.86 -31.37
N GLY A 62 -3.95 -5.05 -30.97
CA GLY A 62 -4.94 -5.22 -29.91
C GLY A 62 -5.21 -6.70 -29.62
N GLY A 63 -6.28 -6.95 -28.88
CA GLY A 63 -6.64 -8.28 -28.43
C GLY A 63 -7.92 -8.30 -27.60
N THR A 64 -7.95 -9.14 -26.56
CA THR A 64 -9.09 -9.28 -25.66
C THR A 64 -8.69 -9.16 -24.20
N VAL A 65 -9.56 -8.55 -23.37
CA VAL A 65 -9.50 -8.57 -21.91
C VAL A 65 -10.59 -9.47 -21.38
N SER A 66 -10.26 -10.32 -20.41
CA SER A 66 -11.18 -11.22 -19.72
C SER A 66 -10.95 -11.19 -18.21
N GLY A 67 -11.97 -11.56 -17.43
CA GLY A 67 -11.87 -11.65 -15.97
C GLY A 67 -11.82 -10.31 -15.22
N LEU A 68 -11.89 -9.17 -15.92
CA LEU A 68 -11.98 -7.85 -15.29
C LEU A 68 -13.33 -7.70 -14.60
N ALA A 69 -13.33 -7.39 -13.30
CA ALA A 69 -14.54 -7.22 -12.52
C ALA A 69 -15.30 -5.93 -12.91
N THR A 70 -16.61 -5.97 -12.76
CA THR A 70 -17.50 -4.84 -13.08
C THR A 70 -17.07 -3.56 -12.33
N GLY A 71 -16.97 -2.44 -13.05
CA GLY A 71 -16.58 -1.14 -12.50
C GLY A 71 -15.06 -0.96 -12.29
N LYS A 72 -14.24 -1.94 -12.70
CA LYS A 72 -12.77 -1.83 -12.71
C LYS A 72 -12.25 -1.48 -14.09
N SER A 73 -11.01 -1.01 -14.14
CA SER A 73 -10.31 -0.72 -15.40
C SER A 73 -8.84 -1.15 -15.32
N VAL A 74 -8.29 -1.57 -16.46
CA VAL A 74 -6.87 -1.84 -16.66
C VAL A 74 -6.33 -0.89 -17.71
N THR A 75 -5.15 -0.31 -17.47
CA THR A 75 -4.43 0.45 -18.50
C THR A 75 -3.38 -0.46 -19.13
N LEU A 76 -3.43 -0.60 -20.43
CA LEU A 76 -2.44 -1.34 -21.21
C LEU A 76 -1.56 -0.35 -21.96
N LEU A 77 -0.28 -0.69 -22.12
CA LEU A 77 0.71 0.12 -22.83
C LEU A 77 1.28 -0.72 -23.98
N ASP A 78 1.38 -0.17 -25.20
CA ASP A 78 2.21 -0.71 -26.26
C ASP A 78 3.55 0.04 -26.30
N ASN A 79 4.65 -0.72 -26.37
CA ASN A 79 6.03 -0.20 -26.40
C ASN A 79 6.31 0.83 -25.26
N GLY A 80 5.63 0.70 -24.13
CA GLY A 80 5.80 1.54 -22.94
C GLY A 80 5.21 2.96 -23.02
N GLY A 81 4.55 3.34 -24.14
CA GLY A 81 4.08 4.71 -24.35
C GLY A 81 2.64 4.85 -24.87
N ASP A 82 2.23 4.03 -25.84
CA ASP A 82 0.87 4.10 -26.40
C ASP A 82 -0.12 3.43 -25.43
N ALA A 83 -1.01 4.20 -24.82
CA ALA A 83 -1.85 3.75 -23.74
C ALA A 83 -3.32 3.56 -24.16
N VAL A 84 -3.95 2.48 -23.69
CA VAL A 84 -5.41 2.29 -23.77
C VAL A 84 -5.96 1.90 -22.40
N VAL A 85 -7.06 2.53 -21.98
CA VAL A 85 -7.80 2.17 -20.76
C VAL A 85 -8.97 1.28 -21.16
N VAL A 86 -9.01 0.06 -20.60
CA VAL A 86 -10.08 -0.90 -20.83
C VAL A 86 -10.89 -1.05 -19.55
N SER A 87 -12.19 -0.74 -19.59
CA SER A 87 -13.11 -0.73 -18.44
C SER A 87 -14.16 -1.83 -18.47
N ALA A 88 -14.08 -2.75 -19.45
CA ALA A 88 -14.98 -3.91 -19.56
C ALA A 88 -14.25 -5.07 -20.25
N ASN A 89 -14.71 -6.28 -19.96
CA ASN A 89 -14.26 -7.47 -20.72
C ASN A 89 -14.65 -7.36 -22.19
N GLY A 90 -13.79 -7.82 -23.09
CA GLY A 90 -14.01 -7.76 -24.52
C GLY A 90 -12.77 -7.35 -25.30
N SER A 91 -12.95 -6.96 -26.56
CA SER A 91 -11.86 -6.55 -27.43
C SER A 91 -11.33 -5.15 -27.13
N PHE A 92 -10.03 -4.98 -27.31
CA PHE A 92 -9.36 -3.68 -27.24
C PHE A 92 -8.39 -3.49 -28.41
N HIS A 93 -8.01 -2.27 -28.70
CA HIS A 93 -6.90 -1.92 -29.59
C HIS A 93 -6.19 -0.67 -29.09
N PHE A 94 -4.90 -0.59 -29.36
CA PHE A 94 -4.13 0.60 -29.07
C PHE A 94 -4.47 1.73 -30.05
N PRO A 95 -4.42 3.00 -29.62
CA PRO A 95 -4.75 4.14 -30.46
C PRO A 95 -3.88 4.25 -31.72
N THR A 96 -2.59 3.96 -31.59
CA THR A 96 -1.62 4.10 -32.68
C THR A 96 -1.54 2.84 -33.51
N LYS A 97 -1.72 2.95 -34.85
CA LYS A 97 -1.47 1.87 -35.78
C LYS A 97 0.02 1.78 -36.11
N LEU A 98 0.54 0.56 -36.23
CA LEU A 98 1.93 0.32 -36.57
C LEU A 98 2.09 -0.13 -38.04
N ALA A 99 3.19 0.31 -38.68
CA ALA A 99 3.55 -0.16 -40.01
C ALA A 99 3.98 -1.64 -40.00
N GLN A 100 3.83 -2.34 -41.10
CA GLN A 100 4.36 -3.70 -41.30
C GLN A 100 5.85 -3.74 -40.90
N GLY A 101 6.25 -4.81 -40.20
CA GLY A 101 7.62 -5.05 -39.76
C GLY A 101 7.99 -4.32 -38.46
N LYS A 102 7.12 -3.49 -37.89
CA LYS A 102 7.36 -2.82 -36.59
C LYS A 102 7.05 -3.77 -35.43
N PRO A 103 7.87 -3.75 -34.35
CA PRO A 103 7.59 -4.52 -33.15
C PRO A 103 6.45 -3.89 -32.34
N TYR A 104 5.69 -4.74 -31.63
CA TYR A 104 4.76 -4.36 -30.57
C TYR A 104 5.12 -5.08 -29.28
N ALA A 105 4.85 -4.43 -28.13
CA ALA A 105 5.10 -4.98 -26.81
C ALA A 105 4.02 -4.47 -25.84
N ALA A 106 2.91 -5.20 -25.78
CA ALA A 106 1.79 -4.90 -24.88
C ALA A 106 2.11 -5.33 -23.45
N THR A 107 1.97 -4.41 -22.51
CA THR A 107 2.19 -4.62 -21.08
C THR A 107 1.07 -4.02 -20.26
N VAL A 108 0.90 -4.46 -19.01
CA VAL A 108 0.00 -3.82 -18.06
C VAL A 108 0.69 -2.58 -17.47
N GLY A 109 0.17 -1.40 -17.77
CA GLY A 109 0.65 -0.13 -17.23
C GLY A 109 0.08 0.15 -15.84
N THR A 110 -1.28 0.12 -15.71
CA THR A 110 -1.95 0.27 -14.41
C THR A 110 -2.90 -0.90 -14.21
N ARG A 111 -2.73 -1.60 -13.09
CA ARG A 111 -3.59 -2.73 -12.70
C ARG A 111 -4.89 -2.24 -12.08
N PRO A 112 -6.00 -2.99 -12.23
CA PRO A 112 -7.22 -2.75 -11.46
C PRO A 112 -6.95 -2.91 -9.95
N VAL A 113 -7.63 -2.12 -9.13
CA VAL A 113 -7.53 -2.26 -7.68
C VAL A 113 -8.05 -3.64 -7.25
N GLY A 114 -7.21 -4.44 -6.57
CA GLY A 114 -7.59 -5.77 -6.07
C GLY A 114 -7.53 -6.89 -7.11
N GLU A 115 -7.02 -6.63 -8.32
CA GLU A 115 -6.87 -7.64 -9.36
C GLU A 115 -5.44 -7.68 -9.90
N ASN A 116 -5.06 -8.83 -10.40
CA ASN A 116 -3.84 -9.04 -11.15
C ASN A 116 -4.20 -9.40 -12.60
N CYS A 117 -3.59 -8.71 -13.58
CA CYS A 117 -3.81 -8.98 -14.98
C CYS A 117 -2.50 -9.47 -15.61
N THR A 118 -2.56 -10.58 -16.33
CA THR A 118 -1.44 -11.16 -17.08
C THR A 118 -1.67 -11.00 -18.58
N VAL A 119 -0.60 -10.69 -19.32
CA VAL A 119 -0.64 -10.56 -20.78
C VAL A 119 0.02 -11.78 -21.40
N THR A 120 -0.67 -12.44 -22.31
CA THR A 120 -0.13 -13.50 -23.16
C THR A 120 -0.15 -13.05 -24.62
N ASN A 121 0.80 -13.51 -25.43
CA ASN A 121 1.03 -13.06 -26.82
C ASN A 121 1.23 -11.52 -26.91
N GLY A 122 1.76 -10.90 -25.83
CA GLY A 122 1.89 -9.45 -25.72
C GLY A 122 2.95 -8.83 -26.63
N SER A 123 3.85 -9.61 -27.22
CA SER A 123 4.94 -9.10 -28.06
C SER A 123 5.04 -9.82 -29.39
N GLY A 124 5.49 -9.11 -30.41
CA GLY A 124 5.67 -9.64 -31.74
C GLY A 124 6.04 -8.60 -32.80
N ILE A 125 5.95 -8.95 -34.03
CA ILE A 125 6.18 -8.09 -35.21
C ILE A 125 4.88 -7.99 -36.00
N VAL A 126 4.47 -6.78 -36.37
CA VAL A 126 3.29 -6.53 -37.20
C VAL A 126 3.47 -7.11 -38.57
N GLY A 127 2.59 -8.03 -38.98
CA GLY A 127 2.55 -8.65 -40.29
C GLY A 127 1.78 -7.86 -41.34
N THR A 128 1.06 -8.55 -42.21
CA THR A 128 0.21 -7.99 -43.29
C THR A 128 -1.26 -7.86 -42.87
N SER A 129 -1.57 -8.03 -41.57
CA SER A 129 -2.92 -7.94 -41.00
C SER A 129 -2.88 -7.35 -39.60
N ASN A 130 -4.05 -6.93 -39.09
CA ASN A 130 -4.20 -6.46 -37.73
C ASN A 130 -3.78 -7.56 -36.70
N VAL A 131 -3.12 -7.17 -35.62
CA VAL A 131 -2.83 -8.05 -34.50
C VAL A 131 -4.06 -8.04 -33.58
N THR A 132 -4.65 -9.21 -33.34
CA THR A 132 -5.84 -9.41 -32.50
C THR A 132 -5.65 -10.52 -31.46
N THR A 133 -4.44 -11.07 -31.38
CA THR A 133 -4.12 -12.27 -30.60
C THR A 133 -3.63 -12.00 -29.18
N ILE A 134 -3.47 -10.74 -28.79
CA ILE A 134 -3.07 -10.39 -27.44
C ILE A 134 -4.20 -10.76 -26.48
N ALA A 135 -3.91 -11.55 -25.46
CA ALA A 135 -4.88 -11.90 -24.44
C ALA A 135 -4.44 -11.34 -23.08
N VAL A 136 -5.35 -10.61 -22.44
CA VAL A 136 -5.18 -10.08 -21.09
C VAL A 136 -6.19 -10.78 -20.19
N ALA A 137 -5.70 -11.57 -19.23
CA ALA A 137 -6.53 -12.25 -18.24
C ALA A 137 -6.37 -11.58 -16.88
N CYS A 138 -7.46 -11.02 -16.34
CA CYS A 138 -7.50 -10.45 -15.00
C CYS A 138 -8.15 -11.44 -14.02
N ALA A 139 -7.63 -11.51 -12.80
CA ALA A 139 -8.16 -12.31 -11.72
C ALA A 139 -8.03 -11.56 -10.40
N PRO A 140 -8.87 -11.82 -9.40
CA PRO A 140 -8.67 -11.30 -8.06
C PRO A 140 -7.25 -11.60 -7.56
N ARG A 141 -6.61 -10.63 -6.91
CA ARG A 141 -5.31 -10.87 -6.28
C ARG A 141 -5.50 -11.89 -5.18
N PRO A 142 -4.60 -12.87 -5.06
CA PRO A 142 -4.62 -13.74 -3.90
C PRO A 142 -4.43 -12.89 -2.63
N LEU A 143 -5.31 -13.11 -1.67
CA LEU A 143 -5.20 -12.56 -0.33
C LEU A 143 -4.53 -13.61 0.54
N PHE A 144 -3.51 -13.19 1.28
CA PHE A 144 -2.88 -14.02 2.29
C PHE A 144 -3.06 -13.43 3.68
N GLY A 145 -3.29 -14.29 4.65
CA GLY A 145 -3.36 -13.98 6.06
C GLY A 145 -2.22 -14.68 6.80
N TYR A 146 -1.62 -13.98 7.76
CA TYR A 146 -0.54 -14.54 8.60
C TYR A 146 -0.87 -14.26 10.05
N ALA A 147 -0.84 -15.33 10.89
CA ALA A 147 -1.12 -15.23 12.31
C ALA A 147 0.08 -15.73 13.13
N VAL A 148 0.51 -14.94 14.12
CA VAL A 148 1.58 -15.36 15.05
C VAL A 148 1.01 -16.28 16.14
N ASN A 149 1.70 -17.36 16.45
CA ASN A 149 1.34 -18.34 17.48
C ASN A 149 2.33 -18.19 18.63
N SER A 150 1.89 -17.52 19.72
CA SER A 150 2.83 -17.06 20.75
C SER A 150 3.44 -18.18 21.56
N ASN A 151 2.71 -19.27 21.78
CA ASN A 151 3.23 -20.41 22.56
C ASN A 151 4.14 -21.34 21.75
N ASP A 152 3.96 -21.39 20.42
CA ASP A 152 4.73 -22.27 19.55
C ASP A 152 5.96 -21.56 18.93
N GLY A 153 6.06 -20.25 19.05
CA GLY A 153 7.12 -19.49 18.38
C GLY A 153 7.05 -19.55 16.85
N THR A 154 5.83 -19.54 16.29
CA THR A 154 5.62 -19.75 14.84
C THR A 154 4.65 -18.74 14.23
N VAL A 155 4.58 -18.76 12.87
CA VAL A 155 3.58 -18.06 12.08
C VAL A 155 2.80 -19.05 11.24
N SER A 156 1.47 -19.05 11.37
CA SER A 156 0.53 -19.75 10.48
C SER A 156 0.21 -18.89 9.27
N ALA A 157 0.13 -19.48 8.08
CA ALA A 157 -0.18 -18.81 6.82
C ALA A 157 -1.47 -19.35 6.21
N PHE A 158 -2.25 -18.47 5.58
CA PHE A 158 -3.56 -18.79 4.98
C PHE A 158 -3.71 -18.11 3.62
N THR A 159 -4.33 -18.79 2.67
CA THR A 159 -5.06 -18.12 1.58
C THR A 159 -6.40 -17.67 2.10
N LEU A 160 -6.86 -16.49 1.69
CA LEU A 160 -8.16 -15.95 2.02
C LEU A 160 -8.93 -15.78 0.71
N ASP A 161 -9.96 -16.60 0.50
CA ASP A 161 -10.76 -16.56 -0.72
C ASP A 161 -11.52 -15.23 -0.81
N ALA A 162 -11.29 -14.46 -1.87
CA ALA A 162 -11.88 -13.13 -2.02
C ALA A 162 -13.40 -13.15 -2.25
N THR A 163 -13.99 -14.29 -2.66
CA THR A 163 -15.40 -14.46 -2.97
C THR A 163 -16.16 -15.03 -1.79
N THR A 164 -15.61 -16.06 -1.15
CA THR A 164 -16.26 -16.77 -0.05
C THR A 164 -15.80 -16.32 1.33
N GLY A 165 -14.65 -15.64 1.40
CA GLY A 165 -13.98 -15.25 2.66
C GLY A 165 -13.23 -16.39 3.34
N MET A 166 -13.29 -17.62 2.83
CA MET A 166 -12.76 -18.79 3.52
C MET A 166 -11.23 -18.74 3.70
N PRO A 167 -10.72 -18.86 4.94
CA PRO A 167 -9.31 -19.06 5.18
C PRO A 167 -8.96 -20.54 4.94
N THR A 168 -7.88 -20.78 4.17
CA THR A 168 -7.33 -22.11 3.94
C THR A 168 -5.85 -22.10 4.30
N ALA A 169 -5.40 -23.02 5.16
CA ALA A 169 -3.99 -23.07 5.58
C ALA A 169 -3.04 -23.30 4.38
N ILE A 170 -1.92 -22.61 4.38
CA ILE A 170 -0.84 -22.76 3.41
C ILE A 170 0.30 -23.53 4.07
N GLY A 171 0.80 -24.54 3.35
CA GLY A 171 1.87 -25.43 3.86
C GLY A 171 1.34 -26.45 4.86
N THR A 172 2.24 -27.33 5.27
CA THR A 172 1.92 -28.43 6.21
C THR A 172 2.26 -28.11 7.68
N THR A 173 3.12 -27.11 7.88
CA THR A 173 3.58 -26.67 9.22
C THR A 173 3.74 -25.16 9.26
N PRO A 174 3.38 -24.50 10.39
CA PRO A 174 3.71 -23.11 10.62
C PRO A 174 5.23 -22.84 10.60
N VAL A 175 5.62 -21.63 10.19
CA VAL A 175 7.03 -21.24 10.07
C VAL A 175 7.57 -20.78 11.41
N ALA A 176 8.68 -21.35 11.86
CA ALA A 176 9.35 -20.96 13.10
C ALA A 176 9.92 -19.54 13.01
N VAL A 177 9.76 -18.76 14.10
CA VAL A 177 10.28 -17.39 14.24
C VAL A 177 11.09 -17.28 15.54
N GLY A 178 10.77 -16.41 16.45
CA GLY A 178 11.38 -16.34 17.79
C GLY A 178 10.38 -16.75 18.87
N GLN A 179 10.79 -16.63 20.12
CA GLN A 179 9.94 -16.99 21.26
C GLN A 179 8.91 -15.90 21.55
N VAL A 180 7.71 -16.33 21.93
CA VAL A 180 6.59 -15.46 22.30
C VAL A 180 6.34 -14.36 21.25
N PRO A 181 6.10 -14.70 19.97
CA PRO A 181 5.73 -13.70 18.97
C PRO A 181 4.34 -13.15 19.31
N LEU A 182 4.20 -11.82 19.40
CA LEU A 182 2.96 -11.16 19.81
C LEU A 182 2.32 -10.34 18.70
N SER A 183 3.10 -9.81 17.79
CA SER A 183 2.65 -8.89 16.75
C SER A 183 3.40 -9.10 15.46
N LEU A 184 2.74 -8.81 14.35
CA LEU A 184 3.37 -8.81 13.04
C LEU A 184 2.85 -7.66 12.18
N THR A 185 3.65 -7.24 11.22
CA THR A 185 3.27 -6.29 10.18
C THR A 185 3.83 -6.73 8.83
N ILE A 186 3.18 -6.32 7.74
CA ILE A 186 3.58 -6.69 6.37
C ILE A 186 4.02 -5.43 5.62
N ASP A 187 5.02 -5.50 4.77
CA ASP A 187 5.46 -4.36 3.97
C ASP A 187 4.39 -3.97 2.92
N PRO A 188 4.29 -2.68 2.47
CA PRO A 188 3.24 -2.23 1.55
C PRO A 188 3.25 -2.95 0.21
N ALA A 189 4.43 -3.44 -0.21
CA ALA A 189 4.58 -4.19 -1.45
C ALA A 189 4.20 -5.68 -1.29
N GLY A 190 3.85 -6.14 -0.08
CA GLY A 190 3.49 -7.53 0.18
C GLY A 190 4.63 -8.53 0.01
N LYS A 191 5.88 -8.09 0.20
CA LYS A 191 7.07 -8.93 0.02
C LYS A 191 7.62 -9.52 1.30
N TYR A 192 7.44 -8.82 2.43
CA TYR A 192 8.05 -9.18 3.71
C TYR A 192 7.05 -9.08 4.87
N VAL A 193 7.19 -10.01 5.81
CA VAL A 193 6.52 -9.99 7.12
C VAL A 193 7.59 -9.72 8.19
N TYR A 194 7.25 -8.89 9.17
CA TYR A 194 8.09 -8.59 10.32
C TYR A 194 7.36 -9.03 11.58
N VAL A 195 7.97 -9.89 12.36
CA VAL A 195 7.40 -10.50 13.57
C VAL A 195 8.15 -10.02 14.79
N ALA A 196 7.46 -9.39 15.74
CA ALA A 196 8.02 -8.99 17.02
C ALA A 196 7.97 -10.19 18.00
N ASN A 197 9.14 -10.67 18.43
CA ASN A 197 9.32 -11.79 19.33
C ASN A 197 9.63 -11.26 20.73
N ALA A 198 8.62 -11.20 21.61
CA ALA A 198 8.75 -10.62 22.94
C ALA A 198 9.66 -11.44 23.87
N GLY A 199 9.73 -12.75 23.66
CA GLY A 199 10.59 -13.62 24.47
C GLY A 199 12.08 -13.48 24.14
N ASP A 200 12.42 -13.19 22.89
CA ASP A 200 13.82 -13.09 22.42
C ASP A 200 14.29 -11.64 22.28
N ASN A 201 13.43 -10.64 22.47
CA ASN A 201 13.74 -9.24 22.24
C ASN A 201 14.24 -8.95 20.81
N THR A 202 13.57 -9.55 19.82
CA THR A 202 13.97 -9.45 18.42
C THR A 202 12.78 -9.22 17.48
N VAL A 203 13.09 -8.84 16.25
CA VAL A 203 12.18 -8.93 15.09
C VAL A 203 12.73 -9.96 14.11
N THR A 204 11.93 -10.96 13.75
CA THR A 204 12.21 -11.87 12.63
C THR A 204 11.62 -11.32 11.35
N THR A 205 12.41 -11.29 10.27
CA THR A 205 11.96 -10.95 8.91
C THR A 205 11.71 -12.23 8.12
N LEU A 206 10.55 -12.29 7.43
CA LEU A 206 10.24 -13.38 6.50
C LEU A 206 9.88 -12.78 5.13
N SER A 207 10.27 -13.46 4.07
CA SER A 207 9.81 -13.17 2.71
C SER A 207 8.53 -13.92 2.41
N ILE A 208 7.66 -13.30 1.59
CA ILE A 208 6.41 -13.89 1.08
C ILE A 208 6.66 -14.33 -0.37
N ASP A 209 6.39 -15.58 -0.69
CA ASP A 209 6.27 -16.01 -2.08
C ASP A 209 4.97 -15.44 -2.67
N PRO A 210 5.03 -14.63 -3.72
CA PRO A 210 3.86 -13.91 -4.22
C PRO A 210 2.80 -14.82 -4.87
N ASN A 211 3.15 -16.05 -5.24
CA ASN A 211 2.23 -16.98 -5.90
C ASN A 211 1.57 -17.93 -4.91
N THR A 212 2.30 -18.32 -3.87
CA THR A 212 1.86 -19.35 -2.93
C THR A 212 1.53 -18.82 -1.54
N GLY A 213 2.02 -17.62 -1.18
CA GLY A 213 1.93 -17.06 0.17
C GLY A 213 2.84 -17.74 1.19
N LEU A 214 3.69 -18.68 0.77
CA LEU A 214 4.65 -19.35 1.67
C LEU A 214 5.66 -18.35 2.23
N LEU A 215 5.98 -18.54 3.50
CA LEU A 215 6.95 -17.73 4.22
C LEU A 215 8.32 -18.41 4.27
N THR A 216 9.38 -17.60 4.12
CA THR A 216 10.76 -18.04 4.31
C THR A 216 11.51 -17.02 5.19
N VAL A 217 12.18 -17.48 6.24
CA VAL A 217 12.98 -16.60 7.11
C VAL A 217 14.14 -15.97 6.34
N VAL A 218 14.34 -14.66 6.50
CA VAL A 218 15.37 -13.88 5.82
C VAL A 218 16.36 -13.34 6.83
N GLY A 219 17.61 -13.75 6.70
CA GLY A 219 18.70 -13.28 7.57
C GLY A 219 18.55 -13.71 9.02
N SER A 220 19.29 -13.04 9.90
CA SER A 220 19.20 -13.23 11.36
C SER A 220 18.17 -12.27 11.96
N PRO A 221 17.51 -12.65 13.08
CA PRO A 221 16.63 -11.73 13.79
C PRO A 221 17.34 -10.43 14.21
N THR A 222 16.63 -9.32 14.10
CA THR A 222 17.15 -7.98 14.46
C THR A 222 16.79 -7.67 15.91
N ALA A 223 17.77 -7.27 16.74
CA ALA A 223 17.54 -6.91 18.13
C ALA A 223 16.64 -5.67 18.28
N THR A 224 15.81 -5.65 19.34
CA THR A 224 14.94 -4.56 19.76
C THR A 224 15.28 -4.08 21.16
N GLY A 225 14.41 -3.31 21.80
CA GLY A 225 14.36 -3.18 23.26
C GLY A 225 13.71 -4.42 23.90
N VAL A 226 13.53 -4.37 25.22
CA VAL A 226 13.03 -5.51 26.02
C VAL A 226 11.53 -5.72 25.79
N GLN A 227 11.14 -6.95 25.46
CA GLN A 227 9.76 -7.39 25.26
C GLN A 227 9.01 -6.52 24.22
N PRO A 228 9.32 -6.58 22.91
CA PRO A 228 8.57 -5.90 21.87
C PRO A 228 7.17 -6.54 21.75
N TYR A 229 6.14 -5.81 22.19
CA TYR A 229 4.74 -6.25 22.16
C TYR A 229 4.05 -5.94 20.84
N SER A 230 4.46 -4.89 20.18
CA SER A 230 3.87 -4.45 18.93
C SER A 230 4.92 -4.01 17.93
N ILE A 231 4.65 -4.22 16.67
CA ILE A 231 5.43 -3.68 15.55
C ILE A 231 4.51 -3.01 14.55
N ALA A 232 4.84 -1.77 14.18
CA ALA A 232 4.16 -1.02 13.13
C ALA A 232 5.16 -0.51 12.10
N ARG A 233 4.66 -0.16 10.93
CA ARG A 233 5.47 0.26 9.80
C ARG A 233 4.87 1.49 9.13
N THR A 234 5.75 2.33 8.55
CA THR A 234 5.29 3.46 7.72
C THR A 234 4.66 2.97 6.42
N PRO A 235 3.61 3.64 5.90
CA PRO A 235 2.96 3.26 4.64
C PRO A 235 3.89 3.29 3.42
N ASN A 236 4.95 4.11 3.44
CA ASN A 236 5.98 4.14 2.39
C ASN A 236 6.99 2.99 2.48
N GLY A 237 6.89 2.14 3.50
CA GLY A 237 7.75 0.96 3.70
C GLY A 237 9.17 1.25 4.17
N LYS A 238 9.55 2.51 4.42
CA LYS A 238 10.94 2.88 4.75
C LYS A 238 11.33 2.61 6.19
N PHE A 239 10.37 2.65 7.13
CA PHE A 239 10.65 2.55 8.56
C PHE A 239 9.68 1.60 9.26
N ALA A 240 10.17 0.98 10.33
CA ALA A 240 9.38 0.18 11.26
C ALA A 240 9.67 0.60 12.70
N TYR A 241 8.71 0.38 13.60
CA TYR A 241 8.80 0.76 15.01
C TYR A 241 8.28 -0.37 15.88
N THR A 242 8.99 -0.67 16.99
CA THR A 242 8.50 -1.59 18.01
C THR A 242 8.19 -0.86 19.30
N ALA A 243 7.08 -1.25 19.96
CA ALA A 243 6.77 -0.85 21.32
C ALA A 243 7.36 -1.89 22.28
N ASN A 244 8.37 -1.49 23.05
CA ASN A 244 9.13 -2.38 23.93
C ASN A 244 8.57 -2.27 25.35
N PHE A 245 7.68 -3.17 25.70
CA PHE A 245 6.92 -3.16 26.97
C PHE A 245 7.82 -3.21 28.21
N GLY A 246 8.91 -3.98 28.14
CA GLY A 246 9.76 -4.25 29.29
C GLY A 246 10.71 -3.12 29.66
N ASP A 247 11.13 -2.28 28.71
CA ASP A 247 12.04 -1.16 28.96
C ASP A 247 11.43 0.22 28.71
N ASN A 248 10.12 0.28 28.44
CA ASN A 248 9.37 1.53 28.29
C ASN A 248 9.85 2.41 27.13
N THR A 249 10.26 1.79 26.02
CA THR A 249 10.80 2.52 24.87
C THR A 249 10.11 2.16 23.55
N LEU A 250 10.37 2.97 22.51
CA LEU A 250 10.17 2.62 21.11
C LEU A 250 11.53 2.45 20.46
N SER A 251 11.72 1.34 19.74
CA SER A 251 12.83 1.19 18.79
C SER A 251 12.37 1.59 17.40
N ALA A 252 13.23 2.30 16.66
CA ALA A 252 13.00 2.63 15.26
C ALA A 252 13.97 1.83 14.38
N PHE A 253 13.53 1.48 13.18
CA PHE A 253 14.32 0.72 12.21
C PHE A 253 14.17 1.33 10.82
N SER A 254 15.25 1.40 10.06
CA SER A 254 15.16 1.57 8.60
C SER A 254 14.98 0.21 7.93
N VAL A 255 14.23 0.19 6.84
CA VAL A 255 13.91 -1.01 6.06
C VAL A 255 14.61 -0.96 4.72
N ASN A 256 15.40 -1.97 4.40
CA ASN A 256 15.94 -2.15 3.06
C ASN A 256 14.85 -2.76 2.16
N ALA A 257 14.32 -1.98 1.21
CA ALA A 257 13.21 -2.40 0.35
C ALA A 257 13.54 -3.59 -0.57
N ALA A 258 14.82 -3.83 -0.88
CA ALA A 258 15.24 -4.93 -1.74
C ALA A 258 15.38 -6.26 -0.99
N THR A 259 15.79 -6.21 0.27
CA THR A 259 16.11 -7.41 1.08
C THR A 259 15.18 -7.63 2.25
N GLY A 260 14.34 -6.65 2.62
CA GLY A 260 13.53 -6.67 3.83
C GLY A 260 14.32 -6.47 5.12
N ALA A 261 15.65 -6.37 5.06
CA ALA A 261 16.49 -6.27 6.25
C ALA A 261 16.18 -5.00 7.05
N LEU A 262 16.08 -5.16 8.36
CA LEU A 262 15.96 -4.06 9.30
C LEU A 262 17.35 -3.62 9.79
N SER A 263 17.56 -2.32 9.84
CA SER A 263 18.76 -1.72 10.44
C SER A 263 18.32 -0.78 11.56
N SER A 264 18.84 -1.00 12.76
CA SER A 264 18.55 -0.09 13.88
C SER A 264 19.22 1.26 13.62
N PRO A 265 18.45 2.36 13.56
CA PRO A 265 19.01 3.68 13.27
C PRO A 265 19.47 4.40 14.53
N ALA A 266 19.90 3.92 15.52
CA ALA A 266 20.32 4.62 16.72
C ALA A 266 19.48 4.36 17.99
N THR A 267 19.33 5.33 18.84
CA THR A 267 18.76 5.20 20.19
C THR A 267 17.26 5.00 20.19
N SER A 268 16.77 4.07 21.01
CA SER A 268 15.36 3.97 21.38
C SER A 268 14.90 5.27 22.06
N VAL A 269 13.63 5.65 21.87
CA VAL A 269 13.03 6.83 22.51
C VAL A 269 12.10 6.40 23.65
N PRO A 270 12.01 7.16 24.77
CA PRO A 270 11.04 6.88 25.82
C PRO A 270 9.59 6.92 25.31
N ALA A 271 8.77 5.96 25.73
CA ALA A 271 7.40 5.80 25.26
C ALA A 271 6.33 5.84 26.36
N GLY A 272 6.69 6.13 27.61
CA GLY A 272 5.82 5.96 28.76
C GLY A 272 5.88 4.55 29.34
N ALA A 273 5.16 4.28 30.42
CA ALA A 273 5.25 3.00 31.14
C ALA A 273 4.45 1.89 30.44
N ASN A 274 5.11 0.78 30.16
CA ASN A 274 4.55 -0.41 29.54
C ASN A 274 3.85 -0.12 28.21
N PRO A 275 4.57 0.36 27.17
CA PRO A 275 3.98 0.61 25.84
C PRO A 275 3.49 -0.72 25.24
N TYR A 276 2.20 -0.75 24.91
CA TYR A 276 1.54 -1.98 24.48
C TYR A 276 1.42 -2.06 22.96
N THR A 277 0.86 -1.02 22.34
CA THR A 277 0.68 -0.96 20.89
C THR A 277 1.24 0.34 20.33
N VAL A 278 1.97 0.24 19.22
CA VAL A 278 2.35 1.35 18.35
C VAL A 278 1.57 1.27 17.05
N THR A 279 1.02 2.40 16.58
CA THR A 279 0.32 2.54 15.30
C THR A 279 0.86 3.74 14.55
N VAL A 280 1.03 3.63 13.23
CA VAL A 280 1.42 4.74 12.35
C VAL A 280 0.20 5.19 11.54
N ASN A 281 -0.01 6.51 11.42
CA ASN A 281 -1.11 7.04 10.61
C ASN A 281 -0.92 6.76 9.11
N SER A 282 -2.01 6.87 8.34
CA SER A 282 -2.03 6.61 6.90
C SER A 282 -1.06 7.48 6.08
N ALA A 283 -0.75 8.70 6.56
CA ALA A 283 0.22 9.60 5.95
C ALA A 283 1.68 9.24 6.26
N GLY A 284 1.94 8.38 7.25
CA GLY A 284 3.29 8.03 7.70
C GLY A 284 4.04 9.15 8.43
N THR A 285 3.31 10.15 8.93
CA THR A 285 3.89 11.35 9.57
C THR A 285 3.89 11.30 11.09
N TYR A 286 3.03 10.47 11.69
CA TYR A 286 2.91 10.31 13.13
C TYR A 286 2.79 8.85 13.54
N ALA A 287 3.44 8.51 14.68
CA ALA A 287 3.24 7.27 15.41
C ALA A 287 2.50 7.56 16.73
N TYR A 288 1.59 6.68 17.10
CA TYR A 288 0.79 6.74 18.32
C TYR A 288 1.01 5.49 19.13
N VAL A 289 1.18 5.67 20.44
CA VAL A 289 1.49 4.57 21.37
C VAL A 289 0.51 4.63 22.54
N VAL A 290 -0.03 3.50 22.94
CA VAL A 290 -0.74 3.36 24.21
C VAL A 290 0.13 2.66 25.23
N ASN A 291 0.12 3.20 26.46
CA ASN A 291 0.91 2.72 27.57
C ASN A 291 -0.04 2.18 28.63
N ALA A 292 0.09 0.88 28.95
CA ALA A 292 -0.86 0.17 29.80
C ALA A 292 -0.73 0.52 31.29
N ASN A 293 0.39 1.11 31.71
CA ASN A 293 0.66 1.45 33.12
C ASN A 293 0.34 0.30 34.08
N SER A 294 1.21 -0.70 34.17
CA SER A 294 1.03 -1.94 34.94
C SER A 294 1.03 -1.70 36.45
N GLY A 295 0.10 -0.94 36.97
CA GLY A 295 0.00 -0.62 38.41
C GLY A 295 -1.41 -0.28 38.84
N GLY A 296 -2.42 -0.54 37.99
CA GLY A 296 -3.83 -0.19 38.28
C GLY A 296 -4.10 1.32 38.17
N THR A 297 -3.21 2.06 37.51
CA THR A 297 -3.37 3.49 37.23
C THR A 297 -3.89 3.71 35.82
N VAL A 298 -4.49 4.89 35.60
CA VAL A 298 -4.94 5.34 34.28
C VAL A 298 -3.80 5.22 33.27
N GLY A 299 -4.05 4.61 32.14
CA GLY A 299 -3.09 4.51 31.03
C GLY A 299 -2.91 5.84 30.31
N THR A 300 -2.00 5.87 29.35
CA THR A 300 -1.75 7.05 28.53
C THR A 300 -1.66 6.71 27.06
N ALA A 301 -1.96 7.70 26.20
CA ALA A 301 -1.67 7.67 24.77
C ALA A 301 -0.67 8.78 24.44
N MET A 302 0.40 8.46 23.73
CA MET A 302 1.43 9.40 23.31
C MET A 302 1.51 9.48 21.80
N ALA A 303 1.85 10.65 21.29
CA ALA A 303 2.07 10.91 19.87
C ALA A 303 3.53 11.26 19.61
N PHE A 304 4.05 10.79 18.47
CA PHE A 304 5.40 11.08 17.99
C PHE A 304 5.34 11.51 16.53
N SER A 305 6.01 12.58 16.16
CA SER A 305 6.26 12.90 14.76
C SER A 305 7.36 12.00 14.19
N ILE A 306 7.20 11.60 12.94
CA ILE A 306 8.15 10.77 12.21
C ILE A 306 8.94 11.66 11.24
N ASN A 307 10.26 11.66 11.35
CA ASN A 307 11.11 12.27 10.33
C ASN A 307 11.15 11.35 9.09
N ASN A 308 10.53 11.78 8.00
CA ASN A 308 10.38 10.97 6.77
C ASN A 308 11.70 10.64 6.05
N SER A 309 12.81 11.27 6.43
CA SER A 309 14.13 10.99 5.85
C SER A 309 14.95 10.02 6.70
N THR A 310 14.78 10.07 8.04
CA THR A 310 15.62 9.30 8.97
C THR A 310 14.85 8.26 9.78
N GLY A 311 13.52 8.34 9.84
CA GLY A 311 12.67 7.52 10.70
C GLY A 311 12.70 7.91 12.18
N ALA A 312 13.45 8.95 12.55
CA ALA A 312 13.55 9.38 13.93
C ALA A 312 12.20 9.86 14.48
N LEU A 313 11.93 9.48 15.73
CA LEU A 313 10.70 9.84 16.46
C LEU A 313 10.98 11.03 17.38
N THR A 314 10.05 12.00 17.40
CA THR A 314 10.07 13.11 18.33
C THR A 314 8.68 13.23 18.97
N GLN A 315 8.60 13.22 20.30
CA GLN A 315 7.34 13.33 21.01
C GLN A 315 6.61 14.63 20.66
N VAL A 316 5.29 14.54 20.47
CA VAL A 316 4.41 15.66 20.15
C VAL A 316 3.40 15.84 21.29
N GLY A 317 3.36 17.04 21.83
CA GLY A 317 2.44 17.38 22.93
C GLY A 317 2.72 16.61 24.21
N THR A 318 1.77 16.65 25.13
CA THR A 318 1.76 15.87 26.37
C THR A 318 1.03 14.55 26.16
N ALA A 319 1.36 13.53 26.96
CA ALA A 319 0.59 12.29 27.00
C ALA A 319 -0.87 12.57 27.37
N ALA A 320 -1.81 12.04 26.57
CA ALA A 320 -3.23 12.11 26.89
C ALA A 320 -3.60 10.93 27.81
N ASN A 321 -4.37 11.19 28.85
CA ASN A 321 -4.90 10.12 29.71
C ASN A 321 -5.89 9.26 28.91
N THR A 322 -5.80 7.93 29.09
CA THR A 322 -6.77 6.96 28.57
C THR A 322 -7.66 6.44 29.71
N GLY A 323 -8.40 5.39 29.46
CA GLY A 323 -8.93 4.57 30.56
C GLY A 323 -7.86 3.62 31.10
N ASN A 324 -8.29 2.69 31.95
CA ASN A 324 -7.41 1.70 32.57
C ASN A 324 -7.01 0.61 31.58
N THR A 325 -5.73 0.25 31.60
CA THR A 325 -5.14 -0.83 30.78
C THR A 325 -5.48 -0.70 29.30
N PRO A 326 -5.08 0.38 28.61
CA PRO A 326 -5.30 0.51 27.17
C PRO A 326 -4.47 -0.55 26.41
N GLN A 327 -5.11 -1.27 25.48
CA GLN A 327 -4.49 -2.38 24.75
C GLN A 327 -4.15 -1.99 23.31
N PHE A 328 -5.02 -1.22 22.66
CA PHE A 328 -4.88 -0.88 21.26
C PHE A 328 -5.27 0.56 20.97
N ILE A 329 -4.58 1.15 19.99
CA ILE A 329 -4.94 2.45 19.43
C ILE A 329 -5.07 2.32 17.91
N ALA A 330 -6.23 2.71 17.38
CA ALA A 330 -6.48 2.82 15.94
C ALA A 330 -6.68 4.27 15.55
N VAL A 331 -6.18 4.64 14.37
CA VAL A 331 -6.34 5.99 13.80
C VAL A 331 -7.19 5.87 12.53
N ASN A 332 -8.16 6.76 12.35
CA ASN A 332 -8.97 6.79 11.13
C ASN A 332 -8.09 7.15 9.90
N SER A 333 -8.55 6.81 8.71
CA SER A 333 -7.81 7.03 7.46
C SER A 333 -7.48 8.51 7.18
N ALA A 334 -8.33 9.42 7.68
CA ALA A 334 -8.10 10.86 7.58
C ALA A 334 -7.01 11.38 8.55
N GLY A 335 -6.58 10.58 9.54
CA GLY A 335 -5.60 11.00 10.55
C GLY A 335 -6.11 12.05 11.54
N THR A 336 -7.43 12.17 11.72
CA THR A 336 -8.08 13.22 12.54
C THR A 336 -8.64 12.72 13.86
N VAL A 337 -8.88 11.41 13.96
CA VAL A 337 -9.46 10.77 15.15
C VAL A 337 -8.72 9.48 15.48
N ALA A 338 -8.43 9.27 16.77
CA ALA A 338 -7.93 8.01 17.29
C ALA A 338 -8.92 7.38 18.27
N TYR A 339 -8.95 6.05 18.32
CA TYR A 339 -9.77 5.23 19.20
C TYR A 339 -8.88 4.32 20.04
N VAL A 340 -9.13 4.27 21.34
CA VAL A 340 -8.34 3.49 22.29
C VAL A 340 -9.24 2.46 23.00
N ALA A 341 -8.88 1.18 22.92
CA ALA A 341 -9.54 0.12 23.66
C ALA A 341 -9.00 0.09 25.11
N ASN A 342 -9.85 0.44 26.09
CA ASN A 342 -9.52 0.43 27.52
C ASN A 342 -10.07 -0.86 28.14
N SER A 343 -9.20 -1.88 28.23
CA SER A 343 -9.66 -3.26 28.52
C SER A 343 -10.23 -3.42 29.93
N ALA A 344 -9.67 -2.77 30.92
CA ALA A 344 -10.16 -2.88 32.30
C ALA A 344 -11.45 -2.05 32.54
N ASP A 345 -11.68 -0.98 31.76
CA ASP A 345 -12.87 -0.16 31.87
C ASP A 345 -14.03 -0.62 30.98
N ASN A 346 -13.78 -1.57 30.07
CA ASN A 346 -14.76 -2.04 29.09
C ASN A 346 -15.26 -0.91 28.17
N THR A 347 -14.40 0.04 27.80
CA THR A 347 -14.75 1.21 27.01
C THR A 347 -13.81 1.45 25.83
N ILE A 348 -14.27 2.28 24.88
CA ILE A 348 -13.47 2.87 23.83
C ILE A 348 -13.35 4.36 24.08
N GLY A 349 -12.12 4.84 24.30
CA GLY A 349 -11.81 6.28 24.36
C GLY A 349 -11.70 6.87 22.96
N ILE A 350 -12.19 8.10 22.76
CA ILE A 350 -12.14 8.83 21.49
C ILE A 350 -11.24 10.04 21.66
N TYR A 351 -10.33 10.28 20.70
CA TYR A 351 -9.37 11.38 20.74
C TYR A 351 -9.36 12.11 19.40
N SER A 352 -9.47 13.43 19.45
CA SER A 352 -9.16 14.26 18.29
C SER A 352 -7.65 14.37 18.11
N ILE A 353 -7.22 14.38 16.85
CA ILE A 353 -5.83 14.57 16.44
C ILE A 353 -5.70 15.96 15.82
N SER A 354 -4.84 16.79 16.39
CA SER A 354 -4.55 18.12 15.86
C SER A 354 -3.69 18.07 14.59
N ASN A 355 -3.54 19.19 13.89
CA ASN A 355 -2.64 19.30 12.73
C ASN A 355 -1.15 19.02 13.07
N THR A 356 -0.79 19.13 14.34
CA THR A 356 0.56 18.78 14.83
C THR A 356 0.67 17.33 15.29
N GLY A 357 -0.39 16.54 15.18
CA GLY A 357 -0.43 15.13 15.59
C GLY A 357 -0.77 14.93 17.08
N ALA A 358 -0.94 15.98 17.88
CA ALA A 358 -1.25 15.86 19.31
C ALA A 358 -2.65 15.30 19.55
N LEU A 359 -2.77 14.43 20.58
CA LEU A 359 -4.02 13.79 21.00
C LEU A 359 -4.73 14.64 22.06
N THR A 360 -6.04 14.80 21.92
CA THR A 360 -6.92 15.42 22.92
C THR A 360 -8.17 14.56 23.07
N ALA A 361 -8.52 14.18 24.31
CA ALA A 361 -9.72 13.41 24.58
C ALA A 361 -10.98 14.14 24.06
N SER A 362 -11.85 13.41 23.37
CA SER A 362 -13.05 13.93 22.71
C SER A 362 -14.29 13.18 23.19
N GLY A 363 -15.07 13.81 24.01
CA GLY A 363 -16.30 13.23 24.57
C GLY A 363 -16.06 12.22 25.70
N THR A 364 -17.12 11.53 26.08
CA THR A 364 -17.06 10.45 27.07
C THR A 364 -16.71 9.12 26.38
N PRO A 365 -15.92 8.23 27.02
CA PRO A 365 -15.67 6.90 26.48
C PRO A 365 -16.97 6.12 26.23
N VAL A 366 -17.02 5.37 25.14
CA VAL A 366 -18.18 4.60 24.73
C VAL A 366 -18.05 3.17 25.25
N ALA A 367 -19.13 2.62 25.82
CA ALA A 367 -19.14 1.24 26.30
C ALA A 367 -18.91 0.23 25.16
N ALA A 368 -18.09 -0.78 25.43
CA ALA A 368 -17.86 -1.95 24.60
C ALA A 368 -18.23 -3.24 25.37
N GLY A 369 -17.90 -4.40 24.83
CA GLY A 369 -18.02 -5.65 25.59
C GLY A 369 -16.89 -5.79 26.62
N THR A 370 -16.92 -6.90 27.39
CA THR A 370 -15.94 -7.11 28.47
C THR A 370 -14.53 -7.37 27.92
N ASN A 371 -13.56 -6.58 28.36
CA ASN A 371 -12.15 -6.63 27.98
C ASN A 371 -11.94 -6.37 26.47
N PRO A 372 -12.26 -5.15 25.97
CA PRO A 372 -11.97 -4.76 24.60
C PRO A 372 -10.45 -4.75 24.38
N TYR A 373 -10.01 -5.37 23.27
CA TYR A 373 -8.59 -5.65 23.07
C TYR A 373 -8.04 -5.08 21.78
N TYR A 374 -8.64 -5.39 20.64
CA TYR A 374 -8.19 -4.97 19.31
C TYR A 374 -9.26 -4.16 18.59
N ILE A 375 -8.85 -3.17 17.82
CA ILE A 375 -9.72 -2.31 17.03
C ILE A 375 -9.34 -2.41 15.56
N ALA A 376 -10.30 -2.73 14.69
CA ALA A 376 -10.18 -2.59 13.25
C ALA A 376 -11.19 -1.58 12.72
N ILE A 377 -10.75 -0.64 11.89
CA ILE A 377 -11.63 0.26 11.15
C ILE A 377 -11.81 -0.30 9.74
N ALA A 378 -13.05 -0.40 9.26
CA ALA A 378 -13.34 -0.83 7.91
C ALA A 378 -12.65 0.08 6.89
N PRO A 379 -12.24 -0.41 5.70
CA PRO A 379 -11.63 0.42 4.66
C PRO A 379 -12.50 1.60 4.21
N SER A 380 -13.83 1.48 4.32
CA SER A 380 -14.78 2.57 4.06
C SER A 380 -14.71 3.72 5.10
N GLY A 381 -14.13 3.45 6.27
CA GLY A 381 -14.12 4.37 7.41
C GLY A 381 -15.47 4.47 8.14
N GLY A 382 -16.53 3.80 7.66
CA GLY A 382 -17.88 3.91 8.22
C GLY A 382 -18.15 3.02 9.45
N PHE A 383 -17.35 1.97 9.63
CA PHE A 383 -17.54 1.00 10.71
C PHE A 383 -16.24 0.68 11.42
N MET A 384 -16.38 0.32 12.70
CA MET A 384 -15.29 -0.13 13.56
C MET A 384 -15.69 -1.44 14.25
N PHE A 385 -14.75 -2.36 14.31
CA PHE A 385 -14.89 -3.68 14.92
C PHE A 385 -13.95 -3.79 16.12
N VAL A 386 -14.47 -4.22 17.25
CA VAL A 386 -13.71 -4.33 18.50
C VAL A 386 -13.86 -5.73 19.06
N THR A 387 -12.73 -6.45 19.24
CA THR A 387 -12.75 -7.74 19.94
C THR A 387 -12.90 -7.54 21.44
N ASN A 388 -13.78 -8.32 22.07
CA ASN A 388 -14.02 -8.34 23.50
C ASN A 388 -13.61 -9.70 24.03
N VAL A 389 -12.39 -9.79 24.56
CA VAL A 389 -11.71 -11.07 24.87
C VAL A 389 -12.47 -11.90 25.87
N LEU A 390 -12.97 -11.30 26.95
CA LEU A 390 -13.69 -12.02 28.01
C LEU A 390 -15.19 -12.19 27.73
N ALA A 391 -15.74 -11.41 26.79
CA ALA A 391 -17.13 -11.59 26.36
C ALA A 391 -17.29 -12.58 25.21
N ASN A 392 -16.19 -12.99 24.56
CA ASN A 392 -16.19 -13.84 23.35
C ASN A 392 -17.05 -13.24 22.22
N THR A 393 -16.91 -11.93 22.00
CA THR A 393 -17.68 -11.19 20.99
C THR A 393 -16.82 -10.21 20.23
N VAL A 394 -17.37 -9.74 19.09
CA VAL A 394 -16.95 -8.52 18.41
C VAL A 394 -18.06 -7.51 18.50
N SER A 395 -17.80 -6.33 19.07
CA SER A 395 -18.70 -5.16 19.00
C SER A 395 -18.49 -4.43 17.68
N VAL A 396 -19.59 -4.09 17.01
CA VAL A 396 -19.59 -3.32 15.76
C VAL A 396 -20.16 -1.94 16.04
N PHE A 397 -19.36 -0.91 15.70
CA PHE A 397 -19.77 0.49 15.83
C PHE A 397 -19.86 1.14 14.46
N SER A 398 -20.87 1.97 14.23
CA SER A 398 -20.83 2.95 13.16
C SER A 398 -20.02 4.17 13.61
N ILE A 399 -19.27 4.76 12.68
CA ILE A 399 -18.44 5.94 12.89
C ILE A 399 -19.12 7.13 12.21
N ASN A 400 -19.42 8.18 12.97
CA ASN A 400 -19.89 9.44 12.40
C ASN A 400 -18.72 10.12 11.63
N PRO A 401 -18.82 10.33 10.32
CA PRO A 401 -17.72 10.86 9.52
C PRO A 401 -17.33 12.31 9.86
N ALA A 402 -18.24 13.07 10.48
CA ALA A 402 -18.00 14.48 10.79
C ALA A 402 -17.16 14.68 12.06
N ASN A 403 -17.32 13.80 13.06
CA ASN A 403 -16.70 14.00 14.38
C ASN A 403 -16.09 12.73 14.99
N GLY A 404 -16.18 11.58 14.31
CA GLY A 404 -15.66 10.30 14.79
C GLY A 404 -16.46 9.66 15.93
N ALA A 405 -17.64 10.19 16.27
CA ALA A 405 -18.47 9.61 17.33
C ALA A 405 -18.93 8.19 16.97
N LEU A 406 -18.98 7.33 17.98
CA LEU A 406 -19.30 5.90 17.84
C LEU A 406 -20.75 5.63 18.28
N THR A 407 -21.44 4.81 17.50
CA THR A 407 -22.75 4.25 17.90
C THR A 407 -22.67 2.72 17.75
N LEU A 408 -22.95 1.98 18.83
CA LEU A 408 -23.01 0.53 18.80
C LEU A 408 -24.15 0.08 17.88
N VAL A 409 -23.82 -0.73 16.87
CA VAL A 409 -24.77 -1.23 15.87
C VAL A 409 -25.12 -2.68 16.11
N ASP A 410 -24.11 -3.49 16.49
CA ASP A 410 -24.25 -4.93 16.67
C ASP A 410 -23.21 -5.49 17.63
N THR A 411 -23.47 -6.69 18.16
CA THR A 411 -22.51 -7.49 18.92
C THR A 411 -22.62 -8.92 18.43
N THR A 412 -21.56 -9.39 17.77
CA THR A 412 -21.51 -10.71 17.15
C THR A 412 -20.72 -11.68 18.02
N ALA A 413 -21.25 -12.86 18.30
CA ALA A 413 -20.55 -13.94 18.99
C ALA A 413 -19.41 -14.49 18.14
N THR A 414 -18.31 -14.85 18.80
CA THR A 414 -17.10 -15.40 18.18
C THR A 414 -16.68 -16.71 18.86
N GLY A 415 -15.51 -17.23 18.48
CA GLY A 415 -14.82 -18.23 19.28
C GLY A 415 -14.27 -17.63 20.58
N ASN A 416 -13.66 -18.48 21.42
CA ASN A 416 -13.18 -18.12 22.75
C ASN A 416 -11.94 -17.21 22.69
N ALA A 417 -11.95 -16.15 23.49
CA ALA A 417 -10.92 -15.15 23.61
C ALA A 417 -10.49 -14.55 22.23
N PRO A 418 -11.37 -13.78 21.55
CA PRO A 418 -11.02 -13.11 20.30
C PRO A 418 -9.98 -12.01 20.58
N VAL A 419 -8.76 -12.16 20.04
CA VAL A 419 -7.63 -11.26 20.29
C VAL A 419 -7.33 -10.32 19.14
N THR A 420 -7.75 -10.64 17.91
CA THR A 420 -7.54 -9.80 16.73
C THR A 420 -8.76 -9.88 15.83
N VAL A 421 -9.15 -8.76 15.26
CA VAL A 421 -10.11 -8.67 14.15
C VAL A 421 -9.49 -7.84 13.03
N LEU A 422 -9.57 -8.30 11.80
CA LEU A 422 -9.10 -7.58 10.61
C LEU A 422 -10.19 -7.60 9.55
N VAL A 423 -10.27 -6.54 8.77
CA VAL A 423 -11.16 -6.48 7.60
C VAL A 423 -10.31 -6.54 6.33
N ASN A 424 -10.74 -7.33 5.36
CA ASN A 424 -10.05 -7.41 4.09
C ASN A 424 -10.08 -6.04 3.35
N PRO A 425 -9.15 -5.79 2.40
CA PRO A 425 -9.11 -4.51 1.69
C PRO A 425 -10.39 -4.15 0.92
N ALA A 426 -11.20 -5.14 0.54
CA ALA A 426 -12.49 -4.92 -0.11
C ALA A 426 -13.61 -4.51 0.87
N GLY A 427 -13.41 -4.69 2.17
CA GLY A 427 -14.43 -4.39 3.18
C GLY A 427 -15.55 -5.42 3.27
N THR A 428 -15.40 -6.58 2.62
CA THR A 428 -16.47 -7.61 2.49
C THR A 428 -16.39 -8.73 3.51
N PHE A 429 -15.19 -8.97 4.07
CA PHE A 429 -14.96 -10.01 5.07
C PHE A 429 -14.13 -9.49 6.23
N ALA A 430 -14.50 -9.93 7.43
CA ALA A 430 -13.72 -9.76 8.65
C ALA A 430 -13.16 -11.12 9.10
N TYR A 431 -11.94 -11.13 9.63
CA TYR A 431 -11.27 -12.31 10.15
C TYR A 431 -10.98 -12.12 11.63
N VAL A 432 -11.47 -13.02 12.45
CA VAL A 432 -11.29 -12.99 13.91
C VAL A 432 -10.36 -14.10 14.32
N VAL A 433 -9.30 -13.75 15.05
CA VAL A 433 -8.38 -14.71 15.67
C VAL A 433 -8.85 -15.00 17.09
N SER A 434 -9.16 -16.27 17.38
CA SER A 434 -9.60 -16.75 18.69
C SER A 434 -8.44 -17.41 19.40
N GLY A 435 -7.93 -16.76 20.47
CA GLY A 435 -6.69 -17.14 21.14
C GLY A 435 -6.75 -18.46 21.93
N VAL A 436 -7.93 -18.83 22.42
CA VAL A 436 -8.13 -20.10 23.16
C VAL A 436 -8.54 -21.23 22.21
N ASP A 437 -9.33 -20.95 21.18
CA ASP A 437 -9.75 -21.97 20.23
C ASP A 437 -8.67 -22.29 19.18
N ASN A 438 -7.61 -21.50 19.12
CA ASN A 438 -6.53 -21.64 18.13
C ASN A 438 -7.06 -21.63 16.69
N THR A 439 -7.90 -20.66 16.37
CA THR A 439 -8.53 -20.53 15.05
C THR A 439 -8.50 -19.11 14.51
N VAL A 440 -8.58 -19.02 13.18
CA VAL A 440 -8.99 -17.84 12.43
C VAL A 440 -10.36 -18.12 11.84
N THR A 441 -11.38 -17.31 12.18
CA THR A 441 -12.76 -17.46 11.67
C THR A 441 -13.14 -16.27 10.81
N ALA A 442 -13.72 -16.55 9.64
CA ALA A 442 -14.20 -15.54 8.70
C ALA A 442 -15.67 -15.19 8.94
N TYR A 443 -15.97 -13.92 8.78
CA TYR A 443 -17.32 -13.33 8.83
C TYR A 443 -17.53 -12.49 7.58
N SER A 444 -18.68 -12.58 6.94
CA SER A 444 -19.10 -11.60 5.94
C SER A 444 -19.48 -10.30 6.63
N VAL A 445 -19.15 -9.18 5.99
CA VAL A 445 -19.48 -7.82 6.47
C VAL A 445 -20.59 -7.25 5.60
N ASP A 446 -21.70 -6.90 6.20
CA ASP A 446 -22.74 -6.14 5.51
C ASP A 446 -22.28 -4.69 5.33
N GLY A 447 -22.05 -4.28 4.10
CA GLY A 447 -21.49 -2.96 3.77
C GLY A 447 -22.38 -1.77 4.16
N ALA A 448 -23.69 -1.98 4.35
CA ALA A 448 -24.63 -0.93 4.73
C ALA A 448 -24.77 -0.79 6.25
N THR A 449 -24.70 -1.90 6.98
CA THR A 449 -24.94 -1.93 8.43
C THR A 449 -23.69 -2.25 9.26
N GLY A 450 -22.62 -2.76 8.64
CA GLY A 450 -21.43 -3.24 9.33
C GLY A 450 -21.60 -4.60 10.02
N LYS A 451 -22.81 -5.20 10.03
CA LYS A 451 -23.09 -6.45 10.74
C LYS A 451 -22.22 -7.59 10.23
N LEU A 452 -21.80 -8.43 11.16
CA LEU A 452 -21.01 -9.62 10.89
C LEU A 452 -21.90 -10.85 10.86
N THR A 453 -21.71 -11.69 9.83
CA THR A 453 -22.35 -13.02 9.75
C THR A 453 -21.26 -14.06 9.54
N ALA A 454 -21.21 -15.08 10.39
CA ALA A 454 -20.20 -16.13 10.28
C ALA A 454 -20.31 -16.85 8.92
N VAL A 455 -19.18 -17.02 8.25
CA VAL A 455 -19.10 -17.80 7.00
C VAL A 455 -19.20 -19.28 7.36
N THR A 456 -20.11 -20.01 6.70
CA THR A 456 -20.25 -21.45 6.91
C THR A 456 -18.93 -22.17 6.61
N SER A 457 -18.43 -22.96 7.56
CA SER A 457 -17.10 -23.61 7.47
C SER A 457 -15.92 -22.64 7.31
N GLY A 458 -16.11 -21.34 7.60
CA GLY A 458 -15.11 -20.29 7.44
C GLY A 458 -14.09 -20.21 8.57
N SER A 459 -13.73 -21.34 9.21
CA SER A 459 -12.73 -21.39 10.27
C SER A 459 -11.55 -22.27 9.86
N ALA A 460 -10.32 -21.79 10.13
CA ALA A 460 -9.08 -22.55 9.94
C ALA A 460 -8.27 -22.57 11.23
N ALA A 461 -7.57 -23.69 11.47
CA ALA A 461 -6.70 -23.86 12.64
C ALA A 461 -5.42 -23.01 12.51
N THR A 462 -4.95 -22.48 13.63
CA THR A 462 -3.64 -21.85 13.80
C THR A 462 -2.72 -22.77 14.61
N GLY A 463 -1.54 -22.31 15.04
CA GLY A 463 -0.81 -22.89 16.17
C GLY A 463 -1.38 -22.39 17.51
N ASN A 464 -0.69 -22.75 18.61
CA ASN A 464 -1.18 -22.49 19.96
C ASN A 464 -1.09 -21.01 20.37
N ILE A 465 -2.15 -20.52 20.98
CA ILE A 465 -2.32 -19.16 21.49
C ILE A 465 -1.97 -18.13 20.42
N PRO A 466 -2.73 -18.08 19.30
CA PRO A 466 -2.54 -17.04 18.30
C PRO A 466 -2.83 -15.66 18.90
N ARG A 467 -2.08 -14.63 18.45
CA ARG A 467 -2.19 -13.26 18.97
C ARG A 467 -2.48 -12.24 17.87
N GLY A 468 -1.48 -11.87 17.11
CA GLY A 468 -1.60 -10.90 16.02
C GLY A 468 -1.84 -11.59 14.69
N MET A 469 -2.55 -10.92 13.79
CA MET A 469 -2.72 -11.32 12.39
C MET A 469 -2.52 -10.11 11.49
N ALA A 470 -2.08 -10.33 10.26
CA ALA A 470 -2.11 -9.33 9.20
C ALA A 470 -2.56 -9.96 7.88
N ILE A 471 -3.16 -9.14 7.02
CA ILE A 471 -3.67 -9.53 5.70
C ILE A 471 -2.95 -8.72 4.63
N VAL A 472 -2.62 -9.36 3.52
CA VAL A 472 -2.01 -8.72 2.36
C VAL A 472 -2.61 -9.22 1.06
N ALA A 473 -2.83 -8.29 0.12
CA ALA A 473 -3.01 -8.59 -1.28
C ALA A 473 -1.64 -8.48 -1.98
N VAL A 474 -1.12 -9.60 -2.47
CA VAL A 474 0.20 -9.62 -3.12
C VAL A 474 0.10 -9.02 -4.52
N PRO A 475 1.11 -8.26 -5.00
CA PRO A 475 1.08 -7.60 -6.31
C PRO A 475 0.98 -8.53 -7.49
#